data_be749311f539c2767a1b5c308cc44803
#
_entry.id   be749311f539c2767a1b5c308cc44803
#
_cell.length_a   1.000
_cell.length_b   1.000
_cell.length_c   1.000
_cell.angle_alpha   90.00
_cell.angle_beta   90.00
_cell.angle_gamma   90.00
#
_symmetry.space_group_name_H-M   'P 1'
#
loop_
_entity.id
_entity.type
_entity.pdbx_description
1 polymer ?
#
loop_
_entity_poly.entity_id
_entity_poly.type
_entity_poly.pdbx_seq_one_letter_code
_entity_poly.pdbx_strand_id
1 'polypeptide(L)'
;MNKKDILNLLSKLNFPKDEFYVLSGASLVIRGIRDEAQDLDLCISKELFNQIKDTYNLTDDKKNECNFYHINDSLEIVVDNKAQFNMEVAEPYNLEDLHTILDFKKKRNKPKDQVDILKI
;
A
#
# COMPACT_ATOMS: atom_id res chain seq x y z
N MET A 1 2.00 -2.80 -12.87
CA MET A 1 0.83 -1.90 -12.77
C MET A 1 1.30 -0.45 -12.90
N ASN A 2 0.78 0.25 -13.89
CA ASN A 2 0.99 1.70 -14.00
C ASN A 2 -0.05 2.46 -13.17
N LYS A 3 -0.01 3.80 -13.19
CA LYS A 3 -0.94 4.63 -12.43
C LYS A 3 -2.40 4.33 -12.75
N LYS A 4 -2.71 4.17 -14.05
CA LYS A 4 -4.09 3.87 -14.49
C LYS A 4 -4.58 2.55 -13.94
N ASP A 5 -3.74 1.51 -13.96
CA ASP A 5 -4.07 0.19 -13.42
C ASP A 5 -4.36 0.26 -11.91
N ILE A 6 -3.53 0.98 -11.17
CA ILE A 6 -3.68 1.15 -9.73
C ILE A 6 -4.98 1.88 -9.40
N LEU A 7 -5.25 3.00 -10.09
CA LEU A 7 -6.48 3.77 -9.85
C LEU A 7 -7.73 2.98 -10.22
N ASN A 8 -7.67 2.19 -11.29
CA ASN A 8 -8.78 1.31 -11.68
C ASN A 8 -9.05 0.24 -10.62
N LEU A 9 -8.00 -0.38 -10.08
CA LEU A 9 -8.14 -1.38 -9.02
C LEU A 9 -8.73 -0.77 -7.74
N LEU A 10 -8.24 0.38 -7.33
CA LEU A 10 -8.77 1.10 -6.16
C LEU A 10 -10.25 1.46 -6.34
N SER A 11 -10.63 1.88 -7.55
CA SER A 11 -12.03 2.19 -7.86
C SER A 11 -12.92 0.95 -7.77
N LYS A 12 -12.43 -0.20 -8.24
CA LYS A 12 -13.18 -1.47 -8.17
C LYS A 12 -13.34 -1.96 -6.73
N LEU A 13 -12.30 -1.81 -5.90
CA LEU A 13 -12.38 -2.17 -4.49
C LEU A 13 -13.42 -1.33 -3.74
N ASN A 14 -13.56 -0.06 -4.13
CA ASN A 14 -14.54 0.87 -3.60
C ASN A 14 -14.53 0.95 -2.07
N PHE A 15 -13.35 0.92 -1.47
CA PHE A 15 -13.20 1.10 -0.02
C PHE A 15 -13.35 2.57 0.36
N PRO A 16 -13.90 2.88 1.55
CA PRO A 16 -13.96 4.28 2.02
C PRO A 16 -12.56 4.89 2.08
N LYS A 17 -12.39 6.08 1.50
CA LYS A 17 -11.08 6.73 1.34
C LYS A 17 -10.38 7.05 2.65
N ASP A 18 -11.12 7.30 3.71
CA ASP A 18 -10.59 7.61 5.03
C ASP A 18 -10.25 6.37 5.87
N GLU A 19 -10.54 5.17 5.36
CA GLU A 19 -10.31 3.91 6.05
C GLU A 19 -9.07 3.15 5.56
N PHE A 20 -8.36 3.70 4.60
CA PHE A 20 -7.14 3.08 4.09
C PHE A 20 -6.18 4.11 3.49
N TYR A 21 -4.95 3.68 3.27
CA TYR A 21 -3.98 4.44 2.46
C TYR A 21 -3.07 3.49 1.69
N VAL A 22 -2.53 4.02 0.58
CA VAL A 22 -1.71 3.26 -0.36
C VAL A 22 -0.25 3.30 0.09
N LEU A 23 0.38 2.13 0.16
CA LEU A 23 1.74 1.99 0.66
C LEU A 23 2.79 1.98 -0.46
N SER A 24 4.01 2.30 -0.10
CA SER A 24 5.27 2.03 -0.82
C SER A 24 5.21 2.29 -2.33
N GLY A 25 5.56 1.27 -3.15
CA GLY A 25 5.72 1.41 -4.60
C GLY A 25 4.50 1.97 -5.31
N ALA A 26 3.30 1.48 -5.00
CA ALA A 26 2.08 1.99 -5.60
C ALA A 26 1.83 3.46 -5.25
N SER A 27 2.16 3.88 -4.02
CA SER A 27 2.05 5.29 -3.63
C SER A 27 3.00 6.19 -4.42
N LEU A 28 4.20 5.70 -4.72
CA LEU A 28 5.17 6.42 -5.55
C LEU A 28 4.67 6.55 -7.00
N VAL A 29 4.00 5.52 -7.52
CA VAL A 29 3.39 5.57 -8.85
C VAL A 29 2.28 6.62 -8.91
N ILE A 30 1.41 6.67 -7.89
CA ILE A 30 0.34 7.68 -7.81
C ILE A 30 0.92 9.09 -7.76
N ARG A 31 2.04 9.28 -7.05
CA ARG A 31 2.74 10.57 -7.00
C ARG A 31 3.46 10.96 -8.29
N GLY A 32 3.60 10.02 -9.24
CA GLY A 32 4.36 10.25 -10.46
C GLY A 32 5.87 10.12 -10.29
N ILE A 33 6.34 9.58 -9.16
CA ILE A 33 7.76 9.36 -8.88
C ILE A 33 8.27 8.07 -9.55
N ARG A 34 7.41 7.07 -9.64
CA ARG A 34 7.68 5.80 -10.34
C ARG A 34 6.68 5.60 -11.47
N ASP A 35 7.11 4.86 -12.49
CA ASP A 35 6.24 4.53 -13.63
C ASP A 35 5.32 3.34 -13.34
N GLU A 36 5.83 2.34 -12.61
CA GLU A 36 5.13 1.09 -12.37
C GLU A 36 5.42 0.52 -10.98
N ALA A 37 4.48 -0.28 -10.46
CA ALA A 37 4.66 -1.11 -9.28
C ALA A 37 4.23 -2.54 -9.61
N GLN A 38 4.78 -3.52 -8.90
CA GLN A 38 4.42 -4.93 -9.12
C GLN A 38 3.03 -5.23 -8.58
N ASP A 39 2.70 -4.67 -7.43
CA ASP A 39 1.45 -4.92 -6.73
C ASP A 39 0.97 -3.66 -6.01
N LEU A 40 -0.26 -3.75 -5.51
CA LEU A 40 -0.88 -2.72 -4.68
C LEU A 40 -0.89 -3.20 -3.24
N ASP A 41 -0.21 -2.46 -2.36
CA ASP A 41 -0.19 -2.72 -0.92
C ASP A 41 -0.99 -1.63 -0.22
N LEU A 42 -1.93 -2.04 0.63
CA LEU A 42 -2.80 -1.12 1.38
C LEU A 42 -2.64 -1.34 2.88
N CYS A 43 -2.65 -0.24 3.64
CA CYS A 43 -2.87 -0.28 5.08
C CYS A 43 -4.32 0.12 5.33
N ILE A 44 -5.09 -0.73 5.99
CA ILE A 44 -6.51 -0.51 6.25
C ILE A 44 -6.78 -0.39 7.74
N SER A 45 -7.88 0.29 8.09
CA SER A 45 -8.34 0.39 9.48
C SER A 45 -8.89 -0.96 9.96
N LYS A 46 -8.97 -1.13 11.29
CA LYS A 46 -9.61 -2.30 11.88
C LYS A 46 -11.09 -2.38 11.51
N GLU A 47 -11.75 -1.23 11.41
CA GLU A 47 -13.16 -1.15 11.03
C GLU A 47 -13.37 -1.67 9.62
N LEU A 48 -12.54 -1.25 8.67
CA LEU A 48 -12.62 -1.76 7.30
C LEU A 48 -12.29 -3.25 7.24
N PHE A 49 -11.27 -3.69 7.97
CA PHE A 49 -10.93 -5.11 8.06
C PHE A 49 -12.13 -5.95 8.51
N ASN A 50 -12.83 -5.52 9.56
CA ASN A 50 -14.01 -6.23 10.06
C ASN A 50 -15.14 -6.29 9.02
N GLN A 51 -15.25 -5.28 8.17
CA GLN A 51 -16.25 -5.24 7.10
C GLN A 51 -15.94 -6.18 5.93
N ILE A 52 -14.65 -6.37 5.60
CA ILE A 52 -14.24 -7.08 4.39
C ILE A 52 -13.66 -8.48 4.66
N LYS A 53 -13.32 -8.82 5.90
CA LYS A 53 -12.61 -10.07 6.20
C LYS A 53 -13.34 -11.32 5.73
N ASP A 54 -14.66 -11.35 5.81
CA ASP A 54 -15.45 -12.50 5.36
C ASP A 54 -15.56 -12.55 3.83
N THR A 55 -15.75 -11.40 3.20
CA THR A 55 -15.84 -11.30 1.73
C THR A 55 -14.55 -11.77 1.05
N TYR A 56 -13.40 -11.39 1.59
CA TYR A 56 -12.08 -11.72 1.03
C TYR A 56 -11.43 -12.92 1.71
N ASN A 57 -12.11 -13.54 2.69
CA ASN A 57 -11.62 -14.69 3.42
C ASN A 57 -10.24 -14.43 4.04
N LEU A 58 -10.12 -13.33 4.80
CA LEU A 58 -8.86 -12.88 5.40
C LEU A 58 -8.58 -13.63 6.70
N THR A 59 -8.12 -14.86 6.58
CA THR A 59 -7.75 -15.74 7.69
C THR A 59 -6.24 -15.70 7.92
N ASP A 60 -5.80 -16.13 9.10
CA ASP A 60 -4.39 -16.03 9.52
C ASP A 60 -3.43 -16.80 8.60
N ASP A 61 -3.90 -17.86 7.95
CA ASP A 61 -3.11 -18.65 7.00
C ASP A 61 -2.73 -17.87 5.73
N LYS A 62 -3.43 -16.78 5.44
CA LYS A 62 -3.12 -15.89 4.31
C LYS A 62 -2.12 -14.80 4.65
N LYS A 63 -1.75 -14.69 5.92
CA LYS A 63 -0.88 -13.64 6.44
C LYS A 63 0.58 -14.04 6.28
N ASN A 64 1.40 -13.17 5.69
CA ASN A 64 2.83 -13.42 5.53
C ASN A 64 3.62 -12.98 6.78
N GLU A 65 4.95 -13.11 6.70
CA GLU A 65 5.87 -12.77 7.81
C GLU A 65 5.79 -11.29 8.22
N CYS A 66 5.42 -10.42 7.29
CA CYS A 66 5.28 -8.98 7.52
C CYS A 66 3.88 -8.56 7.92
N ASN A 67 3.02 -9.52 8.25
CA ASN A 67 1.61 -9.31 8.65
C ASN A 67 0.71 -8.79 7.51
N PHE A 68 1.10 -8.97 6.26
CA PHE A 68 0.25 -8.67 5.10
C PHE A 68 -0.60 -9.88 4.74
N TYR A 69 -1.89 -9.64 4.52
CA TYR A 69 -2.80 -10.64 3.95
C TYR A 69 -2.66 -10.63 2.44
N HIS A 70 -2.29 -11.76 1.87
CA HIS A 70 -2.22 -11.94 0.42
C HIS A 70 -3.63 -12.20 -0.13
N ILE A 71 -4.14 -11.27 -0.92
CA ILE A 71 -5.45 -11.40 -1.56
C ILE A 71 -5.30 -12.10 -2.91
N ASN A 72 -4.41 -11.59 -3.74
CA ASN A 72 -4.04 -12.16 -5.04
C ASN A 72 -2.66 -11.61 -5.44
N ASP A 73 -2.22 -11.89 -6.66
CA ASP A 73 -0.88 -11.48 -7.13
C ASP A 73 -0.72 -9.96 -7.26
N SER A 74 -1.83 -9.22 -7.23
CA SER A 74 -1.82 -7.76 -7.40
C SER A 74 -2.14 -6.98 -6.12
N LEU A 75 -2.62 -7.64 -5.06
CA LEU A 75 -3.16 -6.95 -3.89
C LEU A 75 -2.77 -7.63 -2.59
N GLU A 76 -2.12 -6.87 -1.70
CA GLU A 76 -1.85 -7.27 -0.32
C GLU A 76 -2.33 -6.18 0.64
N ILE A 77 -2.77 -6.60 1.84
CA ILE A 77 -3.38 -5.70 2.82
C ILE A 77 -2.77 -5.95 4.20
N VAL A 78 -2.39 -4.86 4.88
CA VAL A 78 -1.99 -4.88 6.30
C VAL A 78 -2.99 -4.06 7.11
N VAL A 79 -3.24 -4.47 8.36
CA VAL A 79 -4.23 -3.82 9.22
C VAL A 79 -3.54 -2.92 10.24
N ASP A 80 -3.90 -1.63 10.22
CA ASP A 80 -3.62 -0.61 11.23
C ASP A 80 -2.23 -0.71 11.89
N ASN A 81 -1.18 -0.66 11.07
CA ASN A 81 0.20 -0.76 11.57
C ASN A 81 0.85 0.62 11.69
N LYS A 82 0.40 1.41 12.68
CA LYS A 82 0.93 2.77 12.92
C LYS A 82 2.37 2.79 13.40
N ALA A 83 2.87 1.68 13.93
CA ALA A 83 4.26 1.57 14.35
C ALA A 83 5.23 1.56 13.17
N GLN A 84 4.78 1.08 11.99
CA GLN A 84 5.61 0.92 10.80
C GLN A 84 5.27 1.92 9.70
N PHE A 85 3.99 2.32 9.59
CA PHE A 85 3.51 3.16 8.49
C PHE A 85 2.82 4.42 9.00
N ASN A 86 3.03 5.52 8.32
CA ASN A 86 2.35 6.80 8.58
C ASN A 86 1.59 7.24 7.32
N MET A 87 0.38 7.76 7.53
CA MET A 87 -0.47 8.23 6.45
C MET A 87 -0.23 9.71 6.16
N GLU A 88 -0.20 10.06 4.88
CA GLU A 88 -0.28 11.42 4.38
C GLU A 88 -1.63 11.62 3.69
N VAL A 89 -2.39 12.63 4.12
CA VAL A 89 -3.67 12.96 3.48
C VAL A 89 -3.38 13.52 2.09
N ALA A 90 -4.00 12.92 1.07
CA ALA A 90 -3.78 13.30 -0.33
C ALA A 90 -5.02 12.99 -1.18
N GLU A 91 -5.03 13.51 -2.40
CA GLU A 91 -6.05 13.25 -3.40
C GLU A 91 -5.42 12.53 -4.61
N PRO A 92 -6.10 11.59 -5.25
CA PRO A 92 -7.48 11.12 -4.98
C PRO A 92 -7.58 10.13 -3.83
N TYR A 93 -6.46 9.65 -3.29
CA TYR A 93 -6.42 8.70 -2.17
C TYR A 93 -5.31 9.10 -1.20
N ASN A 94 -5.49 8.77 0.08
CA ASN A 94 -4.44 8.92 1.07
C ASN A 94 -3.28 7.96 0.75
N LEU A 95 -2.07 8.41 1.02
CA LEU A 95 -0.84 7.72 0.65
C LEU A 95 0.05 7.54 1.88
N GLU A 96 0.95 6.59 1.83
CA GLU A 96 2.01 6.47 2.83
C GLU A 96 2.86 7.74 2.80
N ASP A 97 3.22 8.26 3.98
CA ASP A 97 4.08 9.43 4.11
C ASP A 97 5.40 9.20 3.37
N LEU A 98 5.78 10.17 2.54
CA LEU A 98 6.96 10.04 1.68
C LEU A 98 8.25 9.90 2.50
N HIS A 99 8.34 10.59 3.62
CA HIS A 99 9.49 10.51 4.52
C HIS A 99 9.64 9.11 5.12
N THR A 100 8.54 8.48 5.49
CA THR A 100 8.50 7.10 5.99
C THR A 100 9.00 6.11 4.92
N ILE A 101 8.55 6.29 3.67
CA ILE A 101 9.00 5.47 2.54
C ILE A 101 10.51 5.62 2.35
N LEU A 102 11.00 6.85 2.36
CA LEU A 102 12.41 7.14 2.16
C LEU A 102 13.28 6.50 3.24
N ASP A 103 12.88 6.63 4.50
CA ASP A 103 13.60 6.02 5.62
C ASP A 103 13.68 4.50 5.51
N PHE A 104 12.56 3.86 5.16
CA PHE A 104 12.50 2.42 4.96
C PHE A 104 13.45 1.97 3.84
N LYS A 105 13.44 2.66 2.71
CA LYS A 105 14.29 2.34 1.56
C LYS A 105 15.77 2.52 1.88
N LYS A 106 16.13 3.55 2.62
CA LYS A 106 17.52 3.76 3.07
C LYS A 106 18.00 2.64 3.99
N LYS A 107 17.13 2.19 4.91
CA LYS A 107 17.46 1.10 5.84
C LYS A 107 17.62 -0.24 5.13
N ARG A 108 16.71 -0.54 4.20
CA ARG A 108 16.74 -1.79 3.42
C ARG A 108 17.91 -1.81 2.42
N ASN A 109 18.18 -0.68 1.78
CA ASN A 109 19.31 -0.42 0.88
C ASN A 109 19.51 -1.48 -0.23
N LYS A 110 18.42 -1.93 -0.85
CA LYS A 110 18.47 -2.81 -2.02
C LYS A 110 18.72 -1.99 -3.29
N PRO A 111 19.25 -2.60 -4.39
CA PRO A 111 19.48 -1.86 -5.64
C PRO A 111 18.27 -1.11 -6.18
N LYS A 112 17.08 -1.71 -6.10
CA LYS A 112 15.82 -1.05 -6.51
C LYS A 112 15.49 0.16 -5.64
N ASP A 113 15.89 0.14 -4.36
CA ASP A 113 15.67 1.25 -3.43
C ASP A 113 16.54 2.45 -3.77
N GLN A 114 17.77 2.21 -4.24
CA GLN A 114 18.68 3.28 -4.68
C GLN A 114 18.06 4.10 -5.81
N VAL A 115 17.43 3.44 -6.77
CA VAL A 115 16.75 4.10 -7.90
C VAL A 115 15.60 4.97 -7.38
N ASP A 116 14.77 4.45 -6.50
CA ASP A 116 13.65 5.19 -5.93
C ASP A 116 14.10 6.38 -5.07
N ILE A 117 15.15 6.20 -4.26
CA ILE A 117 15.72 7.27 -3.43
C ILE A 117 16.15 8.45 -4.28
N LEU A 118 16.79 8.20 -5.42
CA LEU A 118 17.22 9.27 -6.33
C LEU A 118 16.07 10.04 -6.95
N LYS A 119 14.90 9.42 -7.08
CA LYS A 119 13.70 10.06 -7.63
C LYS A 119 12.86 10.78 -6.58
N ILE A 120 13.00 10.42 -5.32
CA ILE A 120 12.29 11.07 -4.22
C ILE A 120 13.00 12.37 -3.82
#